data_672c8e0985d0a8aff7828e83f675c106
#
_entry.id   672c8e0985d0a8aff7828e83f675c106
#
_cell.length_a   1.000
_cell.length_b   1.000
_cell.length_c   1.000
_cell.angle_alpha   90.00
_cell.angle_beta   90.00
_cell.angle_gamma   90.00
#
_symmetry.space_group_name_H-M   'P 1'
#
loop_
_entity.id
_entity.type
_entity.pdbx_description
1 polymer ?
#
loop_
_entity_poly.entity_id
_entity_poly.type
_entity_poly.pdbx_seq_one_letter_code
_entity_poly.pdbx_strand_id
1 'polypeptide(L)' 'MFKNTVISIKSSGNLIVLKTEAGSAGPAAELIDKLSYDEVLGVIAGDNTIFVAVDGLDHVDTIRRRLEDLLEANRLFN' A
#
# COMPACT_ATOMS: atom_id res chain seq x y z
N MET A 1 -4.01 -4.15 18.42
CA MET A 1 -2.90 -4.72 17.63
C MET A 1 -3.21 -4.60 16.14
N PHE A 2 -2.23 -4.17 15.38
CA PHE A 2 -2.41 -4.05 13.94
C PHE A 2 -2.38 -5.43 13.28
N LYS A 3 -3.37 -5.71 12.45
CA LYS A 3 -3.47 -6.99 11.75
C LYS A 3 -3.17 -6.77 10.27
N ASN A 4 -2.29 -7.60 9.72
CA ASN A 4 -1.96 -7.52 8.31
C ASN A 4 -3.07 -8.16 7.48
N THR A 5 -3.81 -7.33 6.75
CA THR A 5 -4.92 -7.78 5.91
C THR A 5 -4.60 -7.69 4.41
N VAL A 6 -3.38 -7.28 4.07
CA VAL A 6 -3.01 -7.15 2.65
C VAL A 6 -2.61 -8.50 2.10
N ILE A 7 -3.22 -8.88 0.98
CA ILE A 7 -3.02 -10.17 0.34
C ILE A 7 -1.94 -10.10 -0.73
N SER A 8 -1.91 -9.01 -1.51
CA SER A 8 -0.93 -8.88 -2.58
C SER A 8 -0.62 -7.42 -2.87
N ILE A 9 0.57 -7.19 -3.39
CA ILE A 9 1.02 -5.87 -3.84
C ILE A 9 1.61 -6.05 -5.24
N LYS A 10 1.07 -5.33 -6.21
CA LYS A 10 1.56 -5.36 -7.59
C LYS A 10 1.60 -3.94 -8.12
N SER A 11 2.40 -3.72 -9.16
CA SER A 11 2.49 -2.40 -9.78
C SER A 11 2.36 -2.51 -11.28
N SER A 12 1.86 -1.42 -11.88
CA SER A 12 1.77 -1.28 -13.32
C SER A 12 1.85 0.21 -13.63
N GLY A 13 2.80 0.60 -14.49
CA GLY A 13 3.04 2.01 -14.73
C GLY A 13 3.43 2.72 -13.44
N ASN A 14 2.75 3.81 -13.13
CA ASN A 14 2.98 4.56 -11.89
C ASN A 14 1.98 4.21 -10.79
N LEU A 15 1.26 3.11 -10.95
CA LEU A 15 0.22 2.71 -10.00
C LEU A 15 0.66 1.47 -9.24
N ILE A 16 0.50 1.50 -7.91
CA ILE A 16 0.67 0.32 -7.08
C ILE A 16 -0.71 -0.12 -6.64
N VAL A 17 -1.00 -1.40 -6.80
CA VAL A 17 -2.32 -1.97 -6.48
C VAL A 17 -2.15 -2.98 -5.35
N LEU A 18 -2.81 -2.71 -4.23
CA LEU A 18 -2.82 -3.63 -3.11
C LEU A 18 -4.20 -4.26 -3.01
N LYS A 19 -4.21 -5.57 -2.87
CA LYS A 19 -5.46 -6.31 -2.61
C LYS A 19 -5.51 -6.66 -1.13
N THR A 20 -6.68 -6.51 -0.53
CA THR A 20 -6.88 -6.81 0.87
C THR A 20 -8.04 -7.76 1.05
N GLU A 21 -8.24 -8.21 2.28
CA GLU A 21 -9.48 -8.87 2.65
C GLU A 21 -10.65 -7.88 2.56
N ALA A 22 -11.85 -8.41 2.39
CA ALA A 22 -13.05 -7.58 2.24
C ALA A 22 -13.19 -6.64 3.43
N GLY A 23 -13.50 -5.39 3.15
CA GLY A 23 -13.71 -4.37 4.17
C GLY A 23 -12.43 -3.77 4.74
N SER A 24 -11.25 -4.26 4.35
CA SER A 24 -9.99 -3.85 4.99
C SER A 24 -9.22 -2.79 4.19
N ALA A 25 -9.64 -2.48 2.98
CA ALA A 25 -8.87 -1.55 2.15
C ALA A 25 -8.86 -0.13 2.72
N GLY A 26 -9.98 0.35 3.23
CA GLY A 26 -10.06 1.70 3.78
C GLY A 26 -9.09 1.94 4.92
N PRO A 27 -9.15 1.14 6.00
CA PRO A 27 -8.21 1.30 7.11
C PRO A 27 -6.75 1.15 6.70
N ALA A 28 -6.44 0.21 5.81
CA ALA A 28 -5.07 0.02 5.35
C ALA A 28 -4.59 1.23 4.53
N ALA A 29 -5.47 1.78 3.68
CA ALA A 29 -5.13 2.96 2.90
C ALA A 29 -4.86 4.17 3.78
N GLU A 30 -5.59 4.33 4.89
CA GLU A 30 -5.32 5.41 5.82
C GLU A 30 -3.92 5.31 6.40
N LEU A 31 -3.48 4.12 6.75
CA LEU A 31 -2.12 3.92 7.27
C LEU A 31 -1.08 4.28 6.23
N ILE A 32 -1.29 3.86 4.99
CA ILE A 32 -0.37 4.17 3.90
C ILE A 32 -0.29 5.68 3.67
N ASP A 33 -1.44 6.35 3.67
CA ASP A 33 -1.49 7.80 3.46
C ASP A 33 -0.74 8.54 4.56
N LYS A 34 -0.80 8.06 5.80
CA LYS A 34 -0.12 8.68 6.93
C LYS A 34 1.40 8.55 6.86
N LEU A 35 1.93 7.62 6.06
CA LEU A 35 3.37 7.50 5.89
C LEU A 35 3.97 8.73 5.20
N SER A 36 3.16 9.43 4.43
CA SER A 36 3.52 10.72 3.80
C SER A 36 4.81 10.64 2.98
N TYR A 37 4.97 9.57 2.21
CA TYR A 37 6.11 9.47 1.29
C TYR A 37 5.99 10.57 0.23
N ASP A 38 7.08 11.31 0.01
CA ASP A 38 7.09 12.42 -0.93
C ASP A 38 6.71 11.98 -2.35
N GLU A 39 7.10 10.76 -2.72
CA GLU A 39 6.85 10.23 -4.04
C GLU A 39 5.40 9.75 -4.25
N VAL A 40 4.60 9.70 -3.21
CA VAL A 40 3.21 9.28 -3.31
C VAL A 40 2.32 10.50 -3.49
N LEU A 41 1.62 10.55 -4.62
CA LEU A 41 0.71 11.65 -4.93
C LEU A 41 -0.61 11.52 -4.19
N GLY A 42 -1.05 10.30 -3.94
CA GLY A 42 -2.29 10.07 -3.22
C GLY A 42 -2.61 8.60 -3.15
N VAL A 43 -3.57 8.27 -2.29
CA VAL A 43 -4.02 6.90 -2.05
C VAL A 43 -5.54 6.90 -2.05
N ILE A 44 -6.12 5.93 -2.74
CA ILE A 44 -7.57 5.76 -2.73
C ILE A 44 -7.92 4.29 -2.56
N ALA A 45 -9.00 4.01 -1.86
CA ALA A 45 -9.39 2.64 -1.56
C ALA A 45 -10.86 2.40 -1.86
N GLY A 46 -11.15 1.21 -2.37
CA GLY A 46 -12.49 0.67 -2.41
C GLY A 46 -12.68 -0.25 -1.19
N ASP A 47 -13.37 -1.37 -1.40
CA ASP A 47 -13.62 -2.33 -0.32
C ASP A 47 -12.42 -3.24 -0.05
N ASN A 48 -11.82 -3.78 -1.11
CA ASN A 48 -10.72 -4.75 -1.01
C ASN A 48 -9.53 -4.40 -1.90
N THR A 49 -9.47 -3.18 -2.42
CA THR A 49 -8.42 -2.78 -3.36
C THR A 49 -7.99 -1.36 -3.03
N ILE A 50 -6.69 -1.13 -3.04
CA ILE A 50 -6.09 0.18 -2.78
C ILE A 50 -5.26 0.56 -4.00
N PHE A 51 -5.43 1.79 -4.47
CA PHE A 51 -4.58 2.37 -5.52
C PHE A 51 -3.67 3.41 -4.89
N VAL A 52 -2.36 3.24 -5.09
CA VAL A 52 -1.36 4.23 -4.67
C VAL A 52 -0.78 4.84 -5.94
N ALA A 53 -1.02 6.12 -6.13
CA ALA A 53 -0.49 6.85 -7.28
C ALA A 53 0.89 7.40 -6.96
N VAL A 54 1.88 7.04 -7.75
CA VAL A 54 3.27 7.41 -7.51
C VAL A 54 3.72 8.43 -8.53
N ASP A 55 4.53 9.37 -8.09
CA ASP A 55 5.08 10.43 -8.94
C ASP A 55 6.25 9.88 -9.75
N GLY A 56 5.98 9.49 -10.99
CA GLY A 56 7.00 9.01 -11.91
C GLY A 56 7.23 7.51 -11.85
N LEU A 57 7.54 6.94 -13.01
CA LEU A 57 7.77 5.51 -13.16
C LEU A 57 9.02 5.04 -12.40
N ASP A 58 9.99 5.91 -12.26
CA ASP A 58 11.27 5.58 -11.64
C ASP A 58 11.17 5.48 -10.10
N HIS A 59 10.07 5.92 -9.50
CA HIS A 59 9.89 5.82 -8.05
C HIS A 59 9.02 4.64 -7.62
N VAL A 60 8.37 3.97 -8.56
CA VAL A 60 7.38 2.94 -8.22
C VAL A 60 8.01 1.77 -7.47
N ASP A 61 9.16 1.28 -7.94
CA ASP A 61 9.82 0.15 -7.28
C ASP A 61 10.21 0.48 -5.85
N THR A 62 10.74 1.67 -5.61
CA THR A 62 11.13 2.09 -4.27
C THR A 62 9.94 2.10 -3.32
N ILE A 63 8.83 2.70 -3.75
CA ILE A 63 7.64 2.78 -2.90
C ILE A 63 7.05 1.39 -2.70
N ARG A 64 6.97 0.58 -3.74
CA ARG A 64 6.45 -0.78 -3.61
C ARG A 64 7.25 -1.58 -2.60
N ARG A 65 8.58 -1.49 -2.65
CA ARG A 65 9.44 -2.19 -1.71
C ARG A 65 9.24 -1.72 -0.27
N ARG A 66 9.10 -0.41 -0.08
CA ARG A 66 8.83 0.14 1.26
C ARG A 66 7.53 -0.41 1.82
N LEU A 67 6.50 -0.49 0.99
CA LEU A 67 5.22 -1.04 1.43
C LEU A 67 5.33 -2.54 1.72
N GLU A 68 6.05 -3.28 0.89
CA GLU A 68 6.28 -4.70 1.13
C GLU A 68 7.03 -4.93 2.44
N ASP A 69 8.06 -4.15 2.68
CA ASP A 69 8.87 -4.26 3.90
C ASP A 69 8.03 -3.95 5.14
N LEU A 70 7.19 -2.91 5.06
CA LEU A 70 6.31 -2.55 6.16
C LEU A 70 5.35 -3.68 6.49
N LEU A 71 4.76 -4.30 5.46
CA LEU A 71 3.82 -5.40 5.65
C LEU A 71 4.52 -6.64 6.19
N GLU A 72 5.74 -6.90 5.76
CA GLU A 72 6.51 -8.02 6.29
C GLU A 72 6.83 -7.82 7.76
N ALA A 73 7.20 -6.60 8.14
CA ALA A 73 7.47 -6.28 9.54
C ALA A 73 6.22 -6.51 10.40
N ASN A 74 5.04 -6.06 9.92
CA ASN A 74 3.79 -6.29 10.63
C ASN A 74 3.48 -7.77 10.76
N ARG A 75 3.75 -8.54 9.72
CA ARG A 75 3.50 -9.98 9.74
C ARG A 75 4.35 -10.69 10.78
N LEU A 76 5.59 -10.23 10.96
CA LEU A 76 6.50 -10.83 11.94
C LEU A 76 6.06 -10.56 13.38
N PHE A 77 5.35 -9.47 13.62
CA PHE A 77 4.99 -9.04 14.98
C PHE A 77 3.50 -9.17 15.27
N ASN A 78 2.74 -9.77 14.36
CA ASN A 78 1.30 -10.03 14.60
C ASN A 78 1.04 -11.53 14.92
#